data_9e7716bd22d23f3cff778c51bf4b740b
#
_entry.id   9e7716bd22d23f3cff778c51bf4b740b
#
_cell.length_a   1.000
_cell.length_b   1.000
_cell.length_c   1.000
_cell.angle_alpha   90.00
_cell.angle_beta   90.00
_cell.angle_gamma   90.00
#
_symmetry.space_group_name_H-M   'P 1'
#
loop_
_entity.id
_entity.type
_entity.pdbx_description
1 polymer ?
#
loop_
_entity_poly.entity_id
_entity_poly.type
_entity_poly.pdbx_seq_one_letter_code
_entity_poly.pdbx_strand_id
1 'polypeptide(L)'
;MKVSDFDYHLPEALIASTPLPERTASRLLVLDAANDQLRDAHFPAIQEYIQPGDLLVLNDTRVIPARLYGYKSSGGAVEILLERLTGGAEALAQIRSSKTPNAGARLTLEGGVEVEVLGREGAFFQLRFVSDTPLPQLLEQHGHMPLPPYIKRADTPADRERYQTVFAEKPGAVAAPTAGLHFDQPLLAKLTAAGVETATLTLHVGAGTFQPIRTERIEDHTMHSEWLSVPPSVSEAITRTRERGGRVFAVGTTVVRALESAAACGMPMQPYEGETDIFIAPGFQFQVIDGLITNFHLPGSTLVMLVSALAGREAILSAYAHAVAEQYRFFSYGDAMLIMAPRSEAS
;
A
#
# COMPACT_ATOMS: atom_id res chain seq x y z
N MET A 1 18.41 -3.61 15.33
CA MET A 1 18.31 -4.82 14.47
C MET A 1 18.88 -4.50 13.10
N LYS A 2 19.30 -5.53 12.33
CA LYS A 2 19.78 -5.35 10.95
C LYS A 2 18.65 -5.58 9.95
N VAL A 3 18.71 -4.91 8.80
CA VAL A 3 17.78 -5.16 7.68
C VAL A 3 17.87 -6.62 7.22
N SER A 4 19.09 -7.21 7.24
CA SER A 4 19.33 -8.63 6.92
C SER A 4 18.63 -9.62 7.86
N ASP A 5 18.22 -9.21 9.06
CA ASP A 5 17.46 -10.07 9.98
C ASP A 5 16.05 -10.39 9.45
N PHE A 6 15.60 -9.65 8.43
CA PHE A 6 14.29 -9.78 7.75
C PHE A 6 14.43 -10.31 6.32
N ASP A 7 15.58 -10.87 5.99
CA ASP A 7 15.83 -11.46 4.69
C ASP A 7 15.36 -12.93 4.66
N TYR A 8 14.91 -13.37 3.49
CA TYR A 8 14.54 -14.76 3.23
C TYR A 8 14.71 -15.06 1.74
N HIS A 9 14.86 -16.34 1.39
CA HIS A 9 14.99 -16.72 0.00
C HIS A 9 13.64 -16.66 -0.73
N LEU A 10 13.53 -15.78 -1.73
CA LEU A 10 12.35 -15.64 -2.60
C LEU A 10 12.75 -15.92 -4.06
N PRO A 11 12.31 -17.05 -4.65
CA PRO A 11 12.47 -17.28 -6.09
C PRO A 11 11.74 -16.23 -6.93
N GLU A 12 12.41 -15.63 -7.93
CA GLU A 12 11.83 -14.61 -8.81
C GLU A 12 10.55 -15.13 -9.53
N ALA A 13 10.49 -16.42 -9.81
CA ALA A 13 9.34 -17.06 -10.46
C ALA A 13 8.04 -16.97 -9.63
N LEU A 14 8.12 -16.77 -8.33
CA LEU A 14 6.95 -16.62 -7.46
C LEU A 14 6.42 -15.19 -7.42
N ILE A 15 7.15 -14.20 -7.92
CA ILE A 15 6.69 -12.82 -7.98
C ILE A 15 5.66 -12.66 -9.09
N ALA A 16 4.41 -12.37 -8.72
CA ALA A 16 3.32 -12.27 -9.67
C ALA A 16 3.38 -10.98 -10.50
N SER A 17 3.50 -11.08 -11.81
CA SER A 17 3.49 -9.95 -12.75
C SER A 17 2.09 -9.61 -13.31
N THR A 18 1.11 -10.51 -13.12
CA THR A 18 -0.27 -10.35 -13.59
C THR A 18 -1.26 -10.79 -12.52
N PRO A 19 -2.43 -10.13 -12.40
CA PRO A 19 -3.48 -10.58 -11.50
C PRO A 19 -4.12 -11.86 -11.99
N LEU A 20 -4.72 -12.62 -11.07
CA LEU A 20 -5.62 -13.72 -11.41
C LEU A 20 -6.89 -13.19 -12.11
N PRO A 21 -7.61 -13.98 -12.92
CA PRO A 21 -8.83 -13.54 -13.58
C PRO A 21 -9.85 -12.96 -12.60
N GLU A 22 -10.11 -13.66 -11.50
CA GLU A 22 -11.00 -13.24 -10.43
C GLU A 22 -10.20 -12.71 -9.24
N ARG A 23 -10.70 -11.64 -8.57
CA ARG A 23 -10.01 -11.03 -7.42
C ARG A 23 -9.93 -11.99 -6.24
N THR A 24 -10.99 -12.73 -5.99
CA THR A 24 -11.13 -13.67 -4.87
C THR A 24 -10.50 -15.05 -5.13
N ALA A 25 -9.94 -15.29 -6.33
CA ALA A 25 -9.30 -16.57 -6.67
C ALA A 25 -7.92 -16.76 -6.02
N SER A 26 -7.36 -15.75 -5.36
CA SER A 26 -6.08 -15.86 -4.66
C SER A 26 -6.16 -16.85 -3.50
N ARG A 27 -5.01 -17.45 -3.21
CA ARG A 27 -4.84 -18.25 -1.97
C ARG A 27 -4.76 -17.32 -0.77
N LEU A 28 -5.05 -17.87 0.39
CA LEU A 28 -4.97 -17.21 1.68
C LEU A 28 -4.13 -18.07 2.62
N LEU A 29 -3.02 -17.55 3.12
CA LEU A 29 -2.28 -18.14 4.23
C LEU A 29 -2.74 -17.49 5.53
N VAL A 30 -3.31 -18.26 6.44
CA VAL A 30 -3.74 -17.78 7.75
C VAL A 30 -2.68 -18.10 8.78
N LEU A 31 -2.18 -17.07 9.46
CA LEU A 31 -1.29 -17.16 10.61
C LEU A 31 -2.06 -16.77 11.87
N ASP A 32 -2.31 -17.71 12.74
CA ASP A 32 -2.74 -17.45 14.12
C ASP A 32 -1.49 -17.35 15.00
N ALA A 33 -1.04 -16.11 15.22
CA ALA A 33 0.20 -15.86 15.94
C ALA A 33 0.09 -16.16 17.45
N ALA A 34 -1.12 -16.23 17.99
CA ALA A 34 -1.32 -16.61 19.41
C ALA A 34 -1.09 -18.11 19.65
N ASN A 35 -1.42 -18.93 18.64
CA ASN A 35 -1.38 -20.40 18.73
C ASN A 35 -0.28 -21.01 17.87
N ASP A 36 0.54 -20.19 17.20
CA ASP A 36 1.60 -20.61 16.26
C ASP A 36 1.07 -21.60 15.19
N GLN A 37 -0.11 -21.29 14.64
CA GLN A 37 -0.78 -22.13 13.65
C GLN A 37 -0.78 -21.49 12.28
N LEU A 38 -0.39 -22.27 11.27
CA LEU A 38 -0.52 -21.94 9.86
C LEU A 38 -1.61 -22.78 9.21
N ARG A 39 -2.42 -22.14 8.36
CA ARG A 39 -3.46 -22.83 7.59
C ARG A 39 -3.54 -22.29 6.16
N ASP A 40 -3.46 -23.19 5.19
CA ASP A 40 -3.66 -22.90 3.78
C ASP A 40 -5.16 -22.88 3.47
N ALA A 41 -5.59 -21.85 2.72
CA ALA A 41 -6.97 -21.65 2.30
C ALA A 41 -7.03 -20.89 0.96
N HIS A 42 -8.24 -20.58 0.50
CA HIS A 42 -8.51 -19.60 -0.55
C HIS A 42 -9.15 -18.34 0.05
N PHE A 43 -8.97 -17.20 -0.61
CA PHE A 43 -9.35 -15.90 -0.05
C PHE A 43 -10.81 -15.81 0.45
N PRO A 44 -11.81 -16.42 -0.20
CA PRO A 44 -13.19 -16.41 0.31
C PRO A 44 -13.37 -17.01 1.71
N ALA A 45 -12.44 -17.90 2.14
CA ALA A 45 -12.48 -18.47 3.50
C ALA A 45 -12.23 -17.42 4.61
N ILE A 46 -11.88 -16.19 4.26
CA ILE A 46 -11.75 -15.09 5.21
C ILE A 46 -13.02 -14.89 6.06
N GLN A 47 -14.20 -15.25 5.50
CA GLN A 47 -15.49 -15.25 6.18
C GLN A 47 -15.57 -16.19 7.41
N GLU A 48 -14.68 -17.18 7.49
CA GLU A 48 -14.59 -18.09 8.64
C GLU A 48 -13.85 -17.46 9.81
N TYR A 49 -13.00 -16.46 9.55
CA TYR A 49 -12.10 -15.83 10.52
C TYR A 49 -12.61 -14.48 11.01
N ILE A 50 -13.30 -13.72 10.17
CA ILE A 50 -13.90 -12.44 10.54
C ILE A 50 -15.35 -12.69 10.97
N GLN A 51 -15.64 -12.39 12.23
CA GLN A 51 -16.91 -12.75 12.88
C GLN A 51 -17.89 -11.57 12.90
N PRO A 52 -19.21 -11.85 13.06
CA PRO A 52 -20.19 -10.79 13.33
C PRO A 52 -19.76 -9.90 14.49
N GLY A 53 -19.84 -8.59 14.29
CA GLY A 53 -19.39 -7.60 15.27
C GLY A 53 -17.95 -7.14 15.11
N ASP A 54 -17.14 -7.80 14.28
CA ASP A 54 -15.81 -7.30 13.89
C ASP A 54 -15.92 -6.12 12.92
N LEU A 55 -14.87 -5.32 12.86
CA LEU A 55 -14.70 -4.18 11.95
C LEU A 55 -13.59 -4.47 10.94
N LEU A 56 -13.89 -4.28 9.66
CA LEU A 56 -12.93 -4.33 8.57
C LEU A 56 -12.64 -2.90 8.09
N VAL A 57 -11.40 -2.42 8.29
CA VAL A 57 -10.99 -1.08 7.86
C VAL A 57 -10.27 -1.17 6.52
N LEU A 58 -10.70 -0.34 5.57
CA LEU A 58 -10.25 -0.33 4.17
C LEU A 58 -9.60 1.02 3.83
N ASN A 59 -8.70 1.03 2.84
CA ASN A 59 -8.13 2.25 2.29
C ASN A 59 -8.82 2.58 0.96
N ASP A 60 -9.58 3.66 0.92
CA ASP A 60 -10.38 4.10 -0.23
C ASP A 60 -9.58 4.92 -1.27
N THR A 61 -8.27 4.99 -1.12
CA THR A 61 -7.43 5.72 -2.08
C THR A 61 -7.55 5.13 -3.48
N ARG A 62 -7.60 6.03 -4.48
CA ARG A 62 -7.63 5.69 -5.90
C ARG A 62 -6.30 6.02 -6.55
N VAL A 63 -5.72 5.06 -7.27
CA VAL A 63 -4.48 5.26 -8.02
C VAL A 63 -4.75 6.15 -9.22
N ILE A 64 -3.92 7.19 -9.39
CA ILE A 64 -3.94 8.05 -10.57
C ILE A 64 -2.96 7.54 -11.63
N PRO A 65 -3.15 7.82 -12.93
CA PRO A 65 -2.20 7.48 -13.98
C PRO A 65 -0.93 8.33 -13.86
N ALA A 66 -0.11 8.02 -12.87
CA ALA A 66 1.00 8.85 -12.40
C ALA A 66 2.32 8.67 -13.17
N ARG A 67 2.37 7.75 -14.13
CA ARG A 67 3.55 7.52 -14.95
C ARG A 67 3.43 8.20 -16.31
N LEU A 68 4.45 8.94 -16.71
CA LEU A 68 4.47 9.72 -17.95
C LEU A 68 5.79 9.48 -18.69
N TYR A 69 5.72 9.41 -20.01
CA TYR A 69 6.89 9.27 -20.88
C TYR A 69 7.05 10.48 -21.76
N GLY A 70 8.29 10.77 -22.16
CA GLY A 70 8.59 11.89 -23.02
C GLY A 70 10.06 12.05 -23.32
N TYR A 71 10.43 13.26 -23.73
CA TYR A 71 11.78 13.58 -24.18
C TYR A 71 12.23 14.94 -23.65
N LYS A 72 13.53 15.07 -23.46
CA LYS A 72 14.19 16.36 -23.26
C LYS A 72 14.32 17.09 -24.59
N SER A 73 14.52 18.40 -24.60
CA SER A 73 14.83 19.19 -25.79
C SER A 73 16.04 18.68 -26.57
N SER A 74 16.96 17.96 -25.90
CA SER A 74 18.10 17.28 -26.52
C SER A 74 17.78 15.92 -27.18
N GLY A 75 16.51 15.48 -27.19
CA GLY A 75 16.06 14.19 -27.71
C GLY A 75 16.22 13.00 -26.76
N GLY A 76 16.80 13.19 -25.59
CA GLY A 76 16.96 12.11 -24.60
C GLY A 76 15.64 11.73 -23.96
N ALA A 77 15.31 10.43 -23.92
CA ALA A 77 14.09 9.92 -23.30
C ALA A 77 14.03 10.20 -21.79
N VAL A 78 12.83 10.46 -21.30
CA VAL A 78 12.53 10.63 -19.88
C VAL A 78 11.31 9.79 -19.49
N GLU A 79 11.36 9.23 -18.29
CA GLU A 79 10.23 8.63 -17.60
C GLU A 79 10.01 9.45 -16.31
N ILE A 80 8.80 9.92 -16.12
CA ILE A 80 8.37 10.65 -14.92
C ILE A 80 7.42 9.75 -14.15
N LEU A 81 7.66 9.61 -12.86
CA LEU A 81 6.73 8.99 -11.93
C LEU A 81 6.37 10.04 -10.89
N LEU A 82 5.13 10.48 -10.88
CA LEU A 82 4.65 11.43 -9.89
C LEU A 82 4.74 10.81 -8.50
N GLU A 83 5.08 11.61 -7.52
CA GLU A 83 5.00 11.27 -6.10
C GLU A 83 3.68 11.77 -5.53
N ARG A 84 3.35 13.05 -5.77
CA ARG A 84 2.10 13.69 -5.38
C ARG A 84 1.84 14.95 -6.17
N LEU A 85 0.59 15.34 -6.27
CA LEU A 85 0.17 16.65 -6.76
C LEU A 85 0.33 17.67 -5.63
N THR A 86 0.96 18.83 -5.93
CA THR A 86 1.21 19.88 -4.93
C THR A 86 0.24 21.04 -5.05
N GLY A 87 -0.67 20.97 -6.03
CA GLY A 87 -1.70 21.95 -6.28
C GLY A 87 -1.55 22.64 -7.63
N GLY A 88 -2.70 23.06 -8.22
CA GLY A 88 -2.72 23.67 -9.54
C GLY A 88 -2.14 22.78 -10.61
N ALA A 89 -1.09 23.25 -11.29
CA ALA A 89 -0.38 22.53 -12.35
C ALA A 89 0.97 21.95 -11.86
N GLU A 90 1.19 21.81 -10.56
CA GLU A 90 2.48 21.40 -10.00
C GLU A 90 2.41 20.04 -9.33
N ALA A 91 3.55 19.33 -9.38
CA ALA A 91 3.69 18.01 -8.78
C ALA A 91 5.15 17.76 -8.33
N LEU A 92 5.30 16.90 -7.33
CA LEU A 92 6.57 16.25 -7.02
C LEU A 92 6.68 14.95 -7.81
N ALA A 93 7.86 14.64 -8.33
CA ALA A 93 8.07 13.45 -9.16
C ALA A 93 9.50 12.91 -9.08
N GLN A 94 9.64 11.65 -9.39
CA GLN A 94 10.92 11.06 -9.79
C GLN A 94 11.08 11.20 -11.31
N ILE A 95 12.32 11.48 -11.76
CA ILE A 95 12.65 11.49 -13.19
C ILE A 95 13.76 10.49 -13.45
N ARG A 96 13.48 9.53 -14.31
CA ARG A 96 14.47 8.60 -14.84
C ARG A 96 14.89 9.05 -16.23
N SER A 97 16.19 9.28 -16.42
CA SER A 97 16.77 9.68 -17.70
C SER A 97 18.28 9.41 -17.70
N SER A 98 18.91 9.37 -18.89
CA SER A 98 20.37 9.17 -19.03
C SER A 98 21.22 10.26 -18.39
N LYS A 99 20.73 11.51 -18.41
CA LYS A 99 21.29 12.66 -17.70
C LYS A 99 20.16 13.38 -16.98
N THR A 100 20.33 13.60 -15.71
CA THR A 100 19.36 14.32 -14.86
C THR A 100 19.09 15.72 -15.42
N PRO A 101 17.82 16.13 -15.63
CA PRO A 101 17.51 17.48 -16.04
C PRO A 101 17.79 18.47 -14.91
N ASN A 102 18.28 19.67 -15.29
CA ASN A 102 18.50 20.77 -14.35
C ASN A 102 17.21 21.61 -14.17
N ALA A 103 17.18 22.45 -13.14
CA ALA A 103 16.14 23.47 -13.00
C ALA A 103 16.09 24.36 -14.27
N GLY A 104 14.89 24.73 -14.71
CA GLY A 104 14.61 25.43 -15.96
C GLY A 104 14.58 24.54 -17.20
N ALA A 105 14.90 23.26 -17.09
CA ALA A 105 14.79 22.35 -18.25
C ALA A 105 13.32 22.14 -18.64
N ARG A 106 13.07 22.09 -19.95
CA ARG A 106 11.76 21.73 -20.51
C ARG A 106 11.78 20.33 -21.05
N LEU A 107 10.68 19.62 -20.78
CA LEU A 107 10.41 18.27 -21.20
C LEU A 107 9.12 18.28 -22.01
N THR A 108 9.08 17.50 -23.09
CA THR A 108 7.86 17.30 -23.88
C THR A 108 7.40 15.87 -23.67
N LEU A 109 6.22 15.71 -23.08
CA LEU A 109 5.63 14.41 -22.79
C LEU A 109 4.72 13.94 -23.93
N GLU A 110 4.23 12.70 -23.83
CA GLU A 110 3.21 12.17 -24.72
C GLU A 110 2.01 13.12 -24.83
N GLY A 111 1.40 13.19 -26.00
CA GLY A 111 0.34 14.16 -26.28
C GLY A 111 0.82 15.60 -26.46
N GLY A 112 2.14 15.86 -26.48
CA GLY A 112 2.71 17.21 -26.65
C GLY A 112 2.64 18.05 -25.37
N VAL A 113 2.39 17.46 -24.21
CA VAL A 113 2.31 18.16 -22.93
C VAL A 113 3.70 18.68 -22.54
N GLU A 114 3.82 19.97 -22.32
CA GLU A 114 5.07 20.61 -21.89
C GLU A 114 5.17 20.62 -20.35
N VAL A 115 6.36 20.30 -19.83
CA VAL A 115 6.67 20.32 -18.40
C VAL A 115 7.97 21.07 -18.16
N GLU A 116 7.96 21.96 -17.20
CA GLU A 116 9.12 22.68 -16.69
C GLU A 116 9.63 22.04 -15.38
N VAL A 117 10.91 21.79 -15.32
CA VAL A 117 11.59 21.38 -14.08
C VAL A 117 11.91 22.63 -13.25
N LEU A 118 11.21 22.84 -12.15
CA LEU A 118 11.39 24.01 -11.30
C LEU A 118 12.62 23.88 -10.40
N GLY A 119 12.88 22.69 -9.90
CA GLY A 119 13.96 22.43 -8.96
C GLY A 119 13.88 21.04 -8.35
N ARG A 120 14.46 20.92 -7.15
CA ARG A 120 14.41 19.70 -6.36
C ARG A 120 13.91 19.97 -4.94
N GLU A 121 13.17 19.01 -4.41
CA GLU A 121 12.80 18.91 -3.02
C GLU A 121 13.22 17.51 -2.52
N GLY A 122 14.32 17.47 -1.75
CA GLY A 122 14.91 16.19 -1.34
C GLY A 122 15.30 15.30 -2.53
N ALA A 123 14.72 14.11 -2.58
CA ALA A 123 14.94 13.13 -3.65
C ALA A 123 14.09 13.38 -4.90
N PHE A 124 13.08 14.25 -4.82
CA PHE A 124 12.11 14.50 -5.89
C PHE A 124 12.40 15.75 -6.68
N PHE A 125 11.85 15.83 -7.88
CA PHE A 125 11.81 17.02 -8.72
C PHE A 125 10.49 17.75 -8.52
N GLN A 126 10.56 19.08 -8.46
CA GLN A 126 9.38 19.93 -8.55
C GLN A 126 9.12 20.21 -10.02
N LEU A 127 7.93 19.86 -10.49
CA LEU A 127 7.51 19.98 -11.89
C LEU A 127 6.31 20.91 -12.00
N ARG A 128 6.28 21.70 -13.09
CA ARG A 128 5.11 22.48 -13.51
C ARG A 128 4.67 22.04 -14.89
N PHE A 129 3.42 21.65 -15.03
CA PHE A 129 2.80 21.30 -16.29
C PHE A 129 2.29 22.58 -16.97
N VAL A 130 2.71 22.81 -18.22
CA VAL A 130 2.36 24.01 -18.98
C VAL A 130 1.20 23.66 -19.89
N SER A 131 -0.02 23.84 -19.41
CA SER A 131 -1.25 23.53 -20.14
C SER A 131 -2.44 24.26 -19.55
N ASP A 132 -3.44 24.57 -20.40
CA ASP A 132 -4.75 25.09 -19.98
C ASP A 132 -5.64 23.96 -19.42
N THR A 133 -5.32 22.71 -19.71
CA THR A 133 -6.05 21.55 -19.17
C THR A 133 -5.60 21.27 -17.75
N PRO A 134 -6.53 21.10 -16.79
CA PRO A 134 -6.19 20.74 -15.40
C PRO A 134 -5.34 19.47 -15.31
N LEU A 135 -4.34 19.47 -14.43
CA LEU A 135 -3.39 18.36 -14.30
C LEU A 135 -4.05 16.98 -14.11
N PRO A 136 -5.09 16.80 -13.27
CA PRO A 136 -5.77 15.51 -13.17
C PRO A 136 -6.33 15.01 -14.52
N GLN A 137 -6.87 15.92 -15.34
CA GLN A 137 -7.39 15.56 -16.65
C GLN A 137 -6.28 15.22 -17.64
N LEU A 138 -5.13 15.93 -17.61
CA LEU A 138 -3.94 15.56 -18.39
C LEU A 138 -3.45 14.15 -18.06
N LEU A 139 -3.43 13.81 -16.76
CA LEU A 139 -3.02 12.48 -16.31
C LEU A 139 -3.97 11.39 -16.84
N GLU A 140 -5.28 11.63 -16.80
CA GLU A 140 -6.25 10.67 -17.36
C GLU A 140 -6.08 10.46 -18.87
N GLN A 141 -5.71 11.52 -19.62
CA GLN A 141 -5.55 11.46 -21.08
C GLN A 141 -4.22 10.84 -21.52
N HIS A 142 -3.12 11.15 -20.84
CA HIS A 142 -1.76 10.84 -21.27
C HIS A 142 -0.95 10.01 -20.26
N GLY A 143 -1.47 9.83 -19.05
CA GLY A 143 -0.80 9.07 -18.01
C GLY A 143 -0.99 7.56 -18.14
N HIS A 144 0.01 6.83 -17.68
CA HIS A 144 0.04 5.38 -17.59
C HIS A 144 -0.13 4.94 -16.13
N MET A 145 -0.69 3.75 -15.94
CA MET A 145 -0.79 3.17 -14.60
C MET A 145 0.62 2.93 -14.03
N PRO A 146 0.89 3.41 -12.82
CA PRO A 146 2.21 3.34 -12.21
C PRO A 146 2.48 1.96 -11.63
N LEU A 147 2.49 0.92 -12.49
CA LEU A 147 2.78 -0.44 -12.05
C LEU A 147 4.14 -0.50 -11.34
N PRO A 148 4.28 -1.29 -10.27
CA PRO A 148 5.54 -1.45 -9.55
C PRO A 148 6.70 -1.90 -10.44
N PRO A 149 7.95 -1.52 -10.14
CA PRO A 149 9.10 -1.76 -11.05
C PRO A 149 9.46 -3.25 -11.25
N TYR A 150 8.99 -4.16 -10.39
CA TYR A 150 9.15 -5.61 -10.59
C TYR A 150 8.21 -6.17 -11.67
N ILE A 151 7.13 -5.45 -12.03
CA ILE A 151 6.27 -5.76 -13.17
C ILE A 151 6.95 -5.20 -14.42
N LYS A 152 7.79 -6.04 -15.05
CA LYS A 152 8.64 -5.67 -16.20
C LYS A 152 7.85 -5.67 -17.53
N ARG A 153 6.64 -5.11 -17.54
CA ARG A 153 5.82 -4.92 -18.75
C ARG A 153 5.18 -3.52 -18.74
N ALA A 154 4.79 -3.05 -19.91
CA ALA A 154 3.93 -1.89 -20.02
C ALA A 154 2.58 -2.14 -19.37
N ASP A 155 1.94 -1.08 -18.90
CA ASP A 155 0.55 -1.14 -18.47
C ASP A 155 -0.38 -1.41 -19.67
N THR A 156 -1.52 -1.97 -19.37
CA THR A 156 -2.60 -2.28 -20.32
C THR A 156 -3.88 -1.57 -19.88
N PRO A 157 -4.88 -1.39 -20.76
CA PRO A 157 -6.17 -0.85 -20.35
C PRO A 157 -6.82 -1.61 -19.17
N ALA A 158 -6.57 -2.93 -19.09
CA ALA A 158 -7.06 -3.74 -17.97
C ALA A 158 -6.43 -3.35 -16.62
N ASP A 159 -5.19 -2.84 -16.60
CA ASP A 159 -4.55 -2.43 -15.35
C ASP A 159 -5.22 -1.20 -14.73
N ARG A 160 -5.87 -0.34 -15.53
CA ARG A 160 -6.65 0.80 -15.02
C ARG A 160 -7.76 0.37 -14.06
N GLU A 161 -8.32 -0.82 -14.26
CA GLU A 161 -9.35 -1.41 -13.41
C GLU A 161 -8.74 -2.39 -12.38
N ARG A 162 -7.80 -3.24 -12.82
CA ARG A 162 -7.26 -4.32 -11.98
C ARG A 162 -6.26 -3.83 -10.94
N TYR A 163 -5.57 -2.72 -11.17
CA TYR A 163 -4.69 -2.06 -10.18
C TYR A 163 -5.44 -1.00 -9.35
N GLN A 164 -6.73 -1.25 -9.11
CA GLN A 164 -7.63 -0.48 -8.25
C GLN A 164 -8.43 -1.43 -7.36
N THR A 165 -8.71 -1.03 -6.13
CA THR A 165 -9.67 -1.73 -5.27
C THR A 165 -11.10 -1.44 -5.74
N VAL A 166 -12.04 -2.33 -5.41
CA VAL A 166 -13.47 -2.15 -5.76
C VAL A 166 -14.14 -1.05 -4.93
N PHE A 167 -13.44 -0.52 -3.93
CA PHE A 167 -13.86 0.59 -3.06
C PHE A 167 -12.97 1.83 -3.21
N ALA A 168 -12.14 1.91 -4.27
CA ALA A 168 -11.31 3.06 -4.55
C ALA A 168 -12.17 4.28 -4.95
N GLU A 169 -12.09 5.36 -4.17
CA GLU A 169 -12.90 6.57 -4.34
C GLU A 169 -12.03 7.82 -4.48
N LYS A 170 -11.09 8.07 -3.56
CA LYS A 170 -10.33 9.33 -3.46
C LYS A 170 -9.03 9.28 -4.26
N PRO A 171 -8.92 10.03 -5.40
CA PRO A 171 -7.73 9.99 -6.24
C PRO A 171 -6.55 10.67 -5.55
N GLY A 172 -5.33 10.11 -5.74
CA GLY A 172 -4.10 10.71 -5.20
C GLY A 172 -2.94 9.73 -5.03
N ALA A 173 -3.20 8.43 -4.98
CA ALA A 173 -2.15 7.43 -4.82
C ALA A 173 -1.40 7.14 -6.13
N VAL A 174 -0.13 6.80 -6.01
CA VAL A 174 0.71 6.27 -7.09
C VAL A 174 0.95 4.76 -6.97
N ALA A 175 0.51 4.14 -5.90
CA ALA A 175 0.46 2.69 -5.75
C ALA A 175 -0.86 2.26 -5.13
N ALA A 176 -1.38 1.09 -5.55
CA ALA A 176 -2.61 0.56 -5.00
C ALA A 176 -2.39 0.01 -3.57
N PRO A 177 -3.40 0.10 -2.68
CA PRO A 177 -3.42 -0.65 -1.43
C PRO A 177 -3.71 -2.12 -1.74
N THR A 178 -2.66 -2.88 -2.08
CA THR A 178 -2.74 -4.15 -2.81
C THR A 178 -3.48 -5.27 -2.09
N ALA A 179 -3.51 -5.27 -0.76
CA ALA A 179 -4.34 -6.21 0.01
C ALA A 179 -5.85 -6.07 -0.29
N GLY A 180 -6.29 -4.86 -0.63
CA GLY A 180 -7.67 -4.60 -1.05
C GLY A 180 -8.03 -5.16 -2.42
N LEU A 181 -7.04 -5.51 -3.26
CA LEU A 181 -7.27 -6.07 -4.59
C LEU A 181 -7.88 -7.47 -4.56
N HIS A 182 -7.78 -8.18 -3.45
CA HIS A 182 -8.36 -9.51 -3.25
C HIS A 182 -9.88 -9.48 -3.04
N PHE A 183 -10.44 -8.33 -2.66
CA PHE A 183 -11.87 -8.17 -2.44
C PHE A 183 -12.60 -7.86 -3.73
N ASP A 184 -13.80 -8.44 -3.85
CA ASP A 184 -14.83 -8.03 -4.81
C ASP A 184 -16.09 -7.56 -4.08
N GLN A 185 -17.01 -6.93 -4.79
CA GLN A 185 -18.27 -6.46 -4.20
C GLN A 185 -19.15 -7.59 -3.61
N PRO A 186 -19.25 -8.78 -4.25
CA PRO A 186 -19.99 -9.90 -3.67
C PRO A 186 -19.45 -10.37 -2.33
N LEU A 187 -18.12 -10.45 -2.16
CA LEU A 187 -17.51 -10.87 -0.89
C LEU A 187 -17.74 -9.83 0.21
N LEU A 188 -17.57 -8.53 -0.10
CA LEU A 188 -17.88 -7.45 0.84
C LEU A 188 -19.34 -7.46 1.28
N ALA A 189 -20.26 -7.66 0.34
CA ALA A 189 -21.68 -7.76 0.64
C ALA A 189 -22.01 -8.97 1.55
N LYS A 190 -21.35 -10.11 1.34
CA LYS A 190 -21.50 -11.30 2.21
C LYS A 190 -21.00 -11.04 3.62
N LEU A 191 -19.82 -10.39 3.78
CA LEU A 191 -19.28 -10.02 5.08
C LEU A 191 -20.22 -9.07 5.83
N THR A 192 -20.72 -8.04 5.13
CA THR A 192 -21.70 -7.10 5.70
C THR A 192 -23.00 -7.80 6.11
N ALA A 193 -23.53 -8.68 5.26
CA ALA A 193 -24.72 -9.47 5.57
C ALA A 193 -24.52 -10.41 6.76
N ALA A 194 -23.30 -10.88 6.98
CA ALA A 194 -22.90 -11.66 8.15
C ALA A 194 -22.72 -10.83 9.42
N GLY A 195 -22.87 -9.51 9.37
CA GLY A 195 -22.75 -8.62 10.54
C GLY A 195 -21.33 -8.08 10.79
N VAL A 196 -20.46 -8.14 9.79
CA VAL A 196 -19.15 -7.46 9.81
C VAL A 196 -19.37 -6.01 9.40
N GLU A 197 -18.91 -5.06 10.23
CA GLU A 197 -18.92 -3.64 9.89
C GLU A 197 -17.74 -3.29 9.00
N THR A 198 -17.91 -2.35 8.06
CA THR A 198 -16.80 -1.84 7.23
C THR A 198 -16.67 -0.32 7.42
N ALA A 199 -15.44 0.17 7.47
CA ALA A 199 -15.15 1.60 7.49
C ALA A 199 -13.98 1.91 6.55
N THR A 200 -13.95 3.11 5.99
CA THR A 200 -12.91 3.54 5.05
C THR A 200 -12.13 4.73 5.57
N LEU A 201 -10.83 4.66 5.40
CA LEU A 201 -9.90 5.77 5.58
C LEU A 201 -9.13 5.99 4.27
N THR A 202 -8.41 7.09 4.17
CA THR A 202 -7.55 7.38 3.03
C THR A 202 -6.09 7.44 3.47
N LEU A 203 -5.21 6.72 2.79
CA LEU A 203 -3.77 6.98 2.78
C LEU A 203 -3.32 6.92 1.33
N HIS A 204 -2.75 8.03 0.83
CA HIS A 204 -2.21 8.09 -0.51
C HIS A 204 -0.79 7.53 -0.53
N VAL A 205 -0.66 6.35 -1.14
CA VAL A 205 0.65 5.68 -1.25
C VAL A 205 1.50 6.38 -2.29
N GLY A 206 2.66 6.89 -1.87
CA GLY A 206 3.63 7.54 -2.73
C GLY A 206 4.55 6.58 -3.48
N ALA A 207 5.30 7.08 -4.46
CA ALA A 207 6.30 6.30 -5.20
C ALA A 207 7.49 5.87 -4.34
N GLY A 208 7.68 6.50 -3.18
CA GLY A 208 8.68 6.13 -2.19
C GLY A 208 8.55 4.68 -1.71
N THR A 209 7.33 4.12 -1.72
CA THR A 209 7.08 2.71 -1.34
C THR A 209 7.84 1.70 -2.22
N PHE A 210 8.28 2.09 -3.41
CA PHE A 210 9.06 1.24 -4.32
C PHE A 210 10.57 1.34 -4.10
N GLN A 211 11.04 2.20 -3.19
CA GLN A 211 12.47 2.35 -2.94
C GLN A 211 12.97 1.29 -1.96
N PRO A 212 14.10 0.63 -2.26
CA PRO A 212 14.71 -0.31 -1.33
C PRO A 212 15.32 0.44 -0.12
N ILE A 213 15.35 -0.22 1.03
CA ILE A 213 16.10 0.24 2.20
C ILE A 213 17.58 0.27 1.84
N ARG A 214 18.28 1.35 2.20
CA ARG A 214 19.72 1.56 1.89
C ARG A 214 20.62 1.54 3.11
N THR A 215 20.03 1.38 4.29
CA THR A 215 20.76 1.34 5.57
C THR A 215 21.00 -0.11 5.99
N GLU A 216 22.05 -0.37 6.77
CA GLU A 216 22.28 -1.70 7.34
C GLU A 216 21.42 -1.95 8.59
N ARG A 217 21.18 -0.91 9.36
CA ARG A 217 20.38 -0.96 10.60
C ARG A 217 19.03 -0.36 10.36
N ILE A 218 18.01 -0.98 10.95
CA ILE A 218 16.63 -0.50 10.80
C ILE A 218 16.41 0.85 11.48
N GLU A 219 17.15 1.13 12.56
CA GLU A 219 17.07 2.38 13.32
C GLU A 219 17.57 3.60 12.52
N ASP A 220 18.40 3.38 11.48
CA ASP A 220 18.94 4.44 10.61
C ASP A 220 18.05 4.72 9.40
N HIS A 221 16.96 3.93 9.24
CA HIS A 221 16.04 4.09 8.13
C HIS A 221 15.06 5.25 8.39
N THR A 222 14.87 6.09 7.38
CA THR A 222 13.88 7.17 7.40
C THR A 222 12.76 6.84 6.41
N MET A 223 11.54 6.76 6.91
CA MET A 223 10.36 6.54 6.07
C MET A 223 10.02 7.78 5.25
N HIS A 224 9.50 7.57 4.04
CA HIS A 224 8.87 8.63 3.28
C HIS A 224 7.55 9.03 3.93
N SER A 225 7.29 10.34 3.93
CA SER A 225 6.02 10.87 4.43
C SER A 225 4.91 10.62 3.41
N GLU A 226 3.75 10.16 3.90
CA GLU A 226 2.54 9.91 3.11
C GLU A 226 1.35 10.61 3.76
N TRP A 227 0.49 11.22 2.94
CA TRP A 227 -0.71 11.89 3.43
C TRP A 227 -1.80 10.89 3.76
N LEU A 228 -2.48 11.11 4.88
CA LEU A 228 -3.60 10.27 5.32
C LEU A 228 -4.75 11.09 5.92
N SER A 229 -5.94 10.50 5.90
CA SER A 229 -7.14 11.02 6.56
C SER A 229 -7.90 9.84 7.19
N VAL A 230 -8.06 9.92 8.51
CA VAL A 230 -8.93 9.03 9.30
C VAL A 230 -10.16 9.83 9.70
N PRO A 231 -11.31 9.64 9.02
CA PRO A 231 -12.51 10.42 9.30
C PRO A 231 -13.17 10.03 10.63
N PRO A 232 -14.08 10.87 11.18
CA PRO A 232 -14.82 10.58 12.42
C PRO A 232 -15.52 9.22 12.40
N SER A 233 -16.07 8.83 11.24
CA SER A 233 -16.78 7.55 11.08
C SER A 233 -15.90 6.33 11.42
N VAL A 234 -14.59 6.38 11.14
CA VAL A 234 -13.66 5.31 11.49
C VAL A 234 -13.42 5.27 13.00
N SER A 235 -13.15 6.41 13.62
CA SER A 235 -12.93 6.48 15.09
C SER A 235 -14.16 6.01 15.86
N GLU A 236 -15.34 6.41 15.43
CA GLU A 236 -16.61 5.97 15.99
C GLU A 236 -16.86 4.48 15.79
N ALA A 237 -16.57 3.93 14.58
CA ALA A 237 -16.71 2.52 14.29
C ALA A 237 -15.79 1.67 15.16
N ILE A 238 -14.54 2.10 15.38
CA ILE A 238 -13.58 1.43 16.25
C ILE A 238 -14.11 1.42 17.70
N THR A 239 -14.59 2.56 18.19
CA THR A 239 -15.14 2.66 19.55
C THR A 239 -16.33 1.70 19.73
N ARG A 240 -17.33 1.74 18.83
CA ARG A 240 -18.47 0.82 18.86
C ARG A 240 -18.04 -0.66 18.78
N THR A 241 -17.02 -0.95 17.99
CA THR A 241 -16.49 -2.32 17.85
C THR A 241 -15.89 -2.80 19.16
N ARG A 242 -15.08 -1.96 19.82
CA ARG A 242 -14.50 -2.27 21.13
C ARG A 242 -15.57 -2.45 22.23
N GLU A 243 -16.57 -1.58 22.27
CA GLU A 243 -17.68 -1.65 23.24
C GLU A 243 -18.47 -2.97 23.16
N ARG A 244 -18.63 -3.53 21.96
CA ARG A 244 -19.30 -4.83 21.75
C ARG A 244 -18.36 -6.04 21.82
N GLY A 245 -17.07 -5.85 22.13
CA GLY A 245 -16.06 -6.92 22.22
C GLY A 245 -15.59 -7.46 20.88
N GLY A 246 -15.87 -6.75 19.78
CA GLY A 246 -15.41 -7.09 18.43
C GLY A 246 -13.95 -6.75 18.21
N ARG A 247 -13.41 -7.23 17.09
CA ARG A 247 -12.02 -7.06 16.66
C ARG A 247 -11.93 -6.07 15.50
N VAL A 248 -10.78 -5.40 15.39
CA VAL A 248 -10.46 -4.47 14.27
C VAL A 248 -9.45 -5.12 13.36
N PHE A 249 -9.84 -5.38 12.11
CA PHE A 249 -8.99 -5.91 11.06
C PHE A 249 -8.60 -4.82 10.07
N ALA A 250 -7.30 -4.64 9.86
CA ALA A 250 -6.78 -3.76 8.83
C ALA A 250 -6.65 -4.50 7.50
N VAL A 251 -7.08 -3.89 6.40
CA VAL A 251 -6.83 -4.39 5.05
C VAL A 251 -5.68 -3.60 4.43
N GLY A 252 -4.50 -4.18 4.51
CA GLY A 252 -3.23 -3.62 4.04
C GLY A 252 -2.44 -2.88 5.12
N THR A 253 -1.13 -2.89 4.92
CA THR A 253 -0.16 -2.20 5.80
C THR A 253 -0.36 -0.69 5.81
N THR A 254 -0.95 -0.12 4.77
CA THR A 254 -1.34 1.31 4.71
C THR A 254 -2.42 1.66 5.72
N VAL A 255 -3.41 0.78 5.90
CA VAL A 255 -4.45 0.94 6.92
C VAL A 255 -3.84 0.86 8.31
N VAL A 256 -2.94 -0.11 8.55
CA VAL A 256 -2.22 -0.20 9.83
C VAL A 256 -1.50 1.10 10.14
N ARG A 257 -0.70 1.60 9.20
CA ARG A 257 0.07 2.84 9.39
C ARG A 257 -0.83 4.03 9.65
N ALA A 258 -1.95 4.14 8.95
CA ALA A 258 -2.90 5.24 9.18
C ALA A 258 -3.57 5.18 10.57
N LEU A 259 -4.04 4.00 10.98
CA LEU A 259 -4.70 3.82 12.27
C LEU A 259 -3.73 4.04 13.43
N GLU A 260 -2.54 3.44 13.37
CA GLU A 260 -1.56 3.56 14.45
C GLU A 260 -0.96 4.98 14.52
N SER A 261 -0.86 5.71 13.39
CA SER A 261 -0.49 7.14 13.40
C SER A 261 -1.56 7.99 14.08
N ALA A 262 -2.84 7.75 13.80
CA ALA A 262 -3.92 8.47 14.45
C ALA A 262 -4.00 8.16 15.95
N ALA A 263 -3.79 6.88 16.33
CA ALA A 263 -3.77 6.46 17.72
C ALA A 263 -2.59 7.05 18.53
N ALA A 264 -1.46 7.30 17.90
CA ALA A 264 -0.31 7.95 18.53
C ALA A 264 -0.61 9.39 19.01
N CYS A 265 -1.66 10.02 18.45
CA CYS A 265 -2.15 11.33 18.92
C CYS A 265 -3.00 11.26 20.17
N GLY A 266 -3.37 10.06 20.64
CA GLY A 266 -4.12 9.80 21.88
C GLY A 266 -5.26 8.79 21.71
N MET A 267 -5.59 8.12 22.82
CA MET A 267 -6.72 7.19 22.89
C MET A 267 -7.77 7.72 23.88
N PRO A 268 -9.09 7.59 23.61
CA PRO A 268 -9.68 6.98 22.41
C PRO A 268 -9.32 7.75 21.13
N MET A 269 -9.09 6.99 20.04
CA MET A 269 -8.59 7.53 18.79
C MET A 269 -9.51 8.61 18.24
N GLN A 270 -8.93 9.78 17.94
CA GLN A 270 -9.64 10.91 17.33
C GLN A 270 -9.49 10.90 15.82
N PRO A 271 -10.39 11.59 15.07
CA PRO A 271 -10.17 11.85 13.66
C PRO A 271 -8.81 12.51 13.44
N TYR A 272 -8.14 12.13 12.36
CA TYR A 272 -6.81 12.63 12.05
C TYR A 272 -6.67 12.91 10.55
N GLU A 273 -6.08 14.05 10.22
CA GLU A 273 -5.69 14.38 8.87
C GLU A 273 -4.30 15.00 8.88
N GLY A 274 -3.40 14.47 8.06
CA GLY A 274 -2.01 14.94 8.03
C GLY A 274 -1.09 13.97 7.33
N GLU A 275 0.20 14.09 7.61
CA GLU A 275 1.23 13.23 7.07
C GLU A 275 1.70 12.21 8.12
N THR A 276 2.16 11.04 7.65
CA THR A 276 2.79 10.03 8.47
C THR A 276 4.07 9.51 7.84
N ASP A 277 5.10 9.44 8.65
CA ASP A 277 6.36 8.75 8.40
C ASP A 277 6.56 7.59 9.38
N ILE A 278 5.48 7.10 9.98
CA ILE A 278 5.54 6.04 10.99
C ILE A 278 6.28 4.82 10.43
N PHE A 279 7.31 4.40 11.18
CA PHE A 279 8.06 3.19 10.92
C PHE A 279 7.70 2.12 11.95
N ILE A 280 7.01 1.07 11.52
CA ILE A 280 6.60 -0.02 12.39
C ILE A 280 7.57 -1.19 12.22
N ALA A 281 8.27 -1.54 13.30
CA ALA A 281 9.26 -2.61 13.36
C ALA A 281 9.10 -3.39 14.69
N PRO A 282 9.72 -4.56 14.86
CA PRO A 282 9.63 -5.33 16.11
C PRO A 282 9.92 -4.49 17.36
N GLY A 283 9.03 -4.59 18.34
CA GLY A 283 8.99 -3.76 19.55
C GLY A 283 7.92 -2.67 19.49
N PHE A 284 7.30 -2.42 18.34
CA PHE A 284 6.16 -1.52 18.23
C PHE A 284 4.95 -2.08 18.98
N GLN A 285 4.24 -1.21 19.70
CA GLN A 285 3.03 -1.56 20.46
C GLN A 285 1.80 -1.12 19.67
N PHE A 286 1.09 -2.07 19.07
CA PHE A 286 -0.15 -1.80 18.35
C PHE A 286 -1.27 -1.41 19.35
N GLN A 287 -2.00 -0.37 19.01
CA GLN A 287 -3.08 0.18 19.85
C GLN A 287 -4.47 -0.10 19.27
N VAL A 288 -4.57 -0.30 17.95
CA VAL A 288 -5.86 -0.32 17.27
C VAL A 288 -6.19 -1.68 16.67
N ILE A 289 -5.24 -2.32 16.00
CA ILE A 289 -5.55 -3.51 15.20
C ILE A 289 -5.43 -4.81 16.00
N ASP A 290 -6.34 -5.77 15.74
CA ASP A 290 -6.29 -7.15 16.22
C ASP A 290 -5.88 -8.14 15.13
N GLY A 291 -5.93 -7.73 13.87
CA GLY A 291 -5.54 -8.55 12.74
C GLY A 291 -5.27 -7.73 11.49
N LEU A 292 -4.56 -8.37 10.57
CA LEU A 292 -4.11 -7.74 9.33
C LEU A 292 -4.30 -8.69 8.16
N ILE A 293 -4.97 -8.20 7.11
CA ILE A 293 -5.00 -8.84 5.80
C ILE A 293 -3.97 -8.14 4.94
N THR A 294 -3.03 -8.88 4.38
CA THR A 294 -1.91 -8.31 3.61
C THR A 294 -1.47 -9.22 2.47
N ASN A 295 -0.62 -8.72 1.58
CA ASN A 295 0.11 -9.54 0.62
C ASN A 295 1.40 -10.09 1.25
N PHE A 296 2.08 -10.98 0.54
CA PHE A 296 3.47 -11.33 0.86
C PHE A 296 4.42 -10.23 0.36
N HIS A 297 5.37 -9.84 1.19
CA HIS A 297 6.27 -8.73 0.97
C HIS A 297 7.68 -9.17 0.59
N LEU A 298 8.46 -8.28 -0.07
CA LEU A 298 9.83 -8.58 -0.48
C LEU A 298 10.79 -8.73 0.71
N PRO A 299 11.81 -9.58 0.58
CA PRO A 299 12.87 -9.72 1.58
C PRO A 299 13.50 -8.38 1.96
N GLY A 300 13.81 -8.20 3.25
CA GLY A 300 14.46 -7.01 3.77
C GLY A 300 13.66 -5.71 3.67
N SER A 301 12.35 -5.77 3.37
CA SER A 301 11.50 -4.57 3.25
C SER A 301 10.93 -4.11 4.59
N THR A 302 10.58 -2.81 4.69
CA THR A 302 9.86 -2.25 5.85
C THR A 302 8.56 -2.97 6.13
N LEU A 303 7.93 -3.55 5.11
CA LEU A 303 6.67 -4.25 5.25
C LEU A 303 6.82 -5.64 5.90
N VAL A 304 7.93 -6.36 5.64
CA VAL A 304 8.26 -7.59 6.42
C VAL A 304 8.52 -7.23 7.88
N MET A 305 9.14 -6.07 8.15
CA MET A 305 9.36 -5.59 9.52
C MET A 305 8.04 -5.30 10.23
N LEU A 306 7.07 -4.66 9.54
CA LEU A 306 5.74 -4.37 10.08
C LEU A 306 4.99 -5.66 10.45
N VAL A 307 4.91 -6.63 9.54
CA VAL A 307 4.22 -7.90 9.85
C VAL A 307 4.95 -8.70 10.92
N SER A 308 6.29 -8.58 10.98
CA SER A 308 7.10 -9.17 12.06
C SER A 308 6.88 -8.48 13.40
N ALA A 309 6.56 -7.19 13.41
CA ALA A 309 6.18 -6.50 14.64
C ALA A 309 4.83 -7.00 15.17
N LEU A 310 3.90 -7.36 14.28
CA LEU A 310 2.55 -7.81 14.66
C LEU A 310 2.53 -9.26 15.16
N ALA A 311 3.24 -10.17 14.50
CA ALA A 311 3.14 -11.62 14.75
C ALA A 311 4.41 -12.25 15.32
N GLY A 312 5.49 -11.46 15.44
CA GLY A 312 6.81 -11.99 15.76
C GLY A 312 7.61 -12.37 14.50
N ARG A 313 8.91 -12.04 14.52
CA ARG A 313 9.79 -12.25 13.37
C ARG A 313 9.91 -13.71 12.96
N GLU A 314 10.08 -14.61 13.92
CA GLU A 314 10.28 -16.04 13.64
C GLU A 314 9.04 -16.67 13.03
N ALA A 315 7.86 -16.35 13.54
CA ALA A 315 6.58 -16.83 12.99
C ALA A 315 6.37 -16.33 11.55
N ILE A 316 6.69 -15.06 11.27
CA ILE A 316 6.58 -14.49 9.91
C ILE A 316 7.59 -15.16 8.95
N LEU A 317 8.85 -15.31 9.33
CA LEU A 317 9.85 -15.94 8.46
C LEU A 317 9.51 -17.42 8.21
N SER A 318 8.99 -18.14 9.20
CA SER A 318 8.49 -19.52 9.05
C SER A 318 7.30 -19.57 8.09
N ALA A 319 6.33 -18.65 8.24
CA ALA A 319 5.17 -18.55 7.34
C ALA A 319 5.57 -18.23 5.90
N TYR A 320 6.59 -17.38 5.70
CA TYR A 320 7.11 -17.05 4.38
C TYR A 320 7.90 -18.21 3.76
N ALA A 321 8.66 -18.96 4.56
CA ALA A 321 9.32 -20.18 4.09
C ALA A 321 8.28 -21.24 3.65
N HIS A 322 7.20 -21.42 4.42
CA HIS A 322 6.06 -22.26 4.04
C HIS A 322 5.42 -21.77 2.73
N ALA A 323 5.13 -20.47 2.61
CA ALA A 323 4.54 -19.90 1.40
C ALA A 323 5.41 -20.12 0.15
N VAL A 324 6.74 -20.03 0.28
CA VAL A 324 7.68 -20.35 -0.81
C VAL A 324 7.63 -21.83 -1.16
N ALA A 325 7.65 -22.72 -0.17
CA ALA A 325 7.60 -24.17 -0.37
C ALA A 325 6.29 -24.60 -1.05
N GLU A 326 5.17 -24.00 -0.65
CA GLU A 326 3.84 -24.25 -1.19
C GLU A 326 3.53 -23.45 -2.47
N GLN A 327 4.53 -22.78 -3.04
CA GLN A 327 4.40 -22.05 -4.31
C GLN A 327 3.29 -20.97 -4.29
N TYR A 328 3.17 -20.23 -3.19
CA TYR A 328 2.34 -19.03 -3.16
C TYR A 328 2.90 -17.98 -4.11
N ARG A 329 2.01 -17.13 -4.62
CA ARG A 329 2.38 -15.99 -5.44
C ARG A 329 2.66 -14.80 -4.52
N PHE A 330 3.72 -14.06 -4.83
CA PHE A 330 4.20 -12.96 -4.00
C PHE A 330 3.89 -11.60 -4.61
N PHE A 331 3.85 -10.58 -3.77
CA PHE A 331 3.75 -9.17 -4.06
C PHE A 331 2.34 -8.71 -4.49
N SER A 332 2.23 -7.55 -5.21
CA SER A 332 0.96 -6.82 -5.41
C SER A 332 -0.16 -7.64 -6.08
N TYR A 333 0.19 -8.48 -7.06
CA TYR A 333 -0.75 -9.38 -7.74
C TYR A 333 -0.65 -10.83 -7.25
N GLY A 334 0.04 -11.02 -6.12
CA GLY A 334 0.22 -12.31 -5.49
C GLY A 334 -0.99 -12.77 -4.69
N ASP A 335 -0.72 -13.68 -3.76
CA ASP A 335 -1.70 -14.23 -2.84
C ASP A 335 -1.78 -13.40 -1.55
N ALA A 336 -2.73 -13.72 -0.69
CA ALA A 336 -3.02 -13.01 0.54
C ALA A 336 -2.52 -13.76 1.78
N MET A 337 -2.28 -13.01 2.83
CA MET A 337 -2.04 -13.51 4.18
C MET A 337 -3.01 -12.85 5.14
N LEU A 338 -3.61 -13.61 6.04
CA LEU A 338 -4.33 -13.14 7.21
C LEU A 338 -3.48 -13.40 8.44
N ILE A 339 -3.13 -12.35 9.17
CA ILE A 339 -2.41 -12.42 10.44
C ILE A 339 -3.39 -12.07 11.55
N MET A 340 -3.63 -12.99 12.46
CA MET A 340 -4.36 -12.74 13.70
C MET A 340 -3.33 -12.47 14.80
N ALA A 341 -3.33 -11.25 15.34
CA ALA A 341 -2.39 -10.85 16.38
C ALA A 341 -2.66 -11.61 17.68
N PRO A 342 -1.62 -11.86 18.51
CA PRO A 342 -1.83 -12.32 19.86
C PRO A 342 -2.70 -11.30 20.60
N ARG A 343 -3.77 -11.74 21.27
CA ARG A 343 -4.53 -10.84 22.12
C ARG A 343 -3.62 -10.39 23.25
N SER A 344 -3.37 -9.10 23.38
CA SER A 344 -2.87 -8.56 24.64
C SER A 344 -3.92 -8.87 25.69
N GLU A 345 -3.59 -9.64 26.71
CA GLU A 345 -4.43 -9.73 27.90
C GLU A 345 -4.63 -8.29 28.38
N ALA A 346 -5.89 -7.83 28.30
CA ALA A 346 -6.25 -6.52 28.79
C ALA A 346 -5.98 -6.52 30.30
N SER A 347 -4.99 -5.74 30.70
CA SER A 347 -4.67 -5.48 32.11
C SER A 347 -5.73 -4.62 32.76
#